data_3363f8c1ae6351b04dee132db3affc06
#
_entry.id   3363f8c1ae6351b04dee132db3affc06
#
_cell.length_a   1.000
_cell.length_b   1.000
_cell.length_c   1.000
_cell.angle_alpha   90.00
_cell.angle_beta   90.00
_cell.angle_gamma   90.00
#
_symmetry.space_group_name_H-M   'P 1'
#
loop_
_entity.id
_entity.type
_entity.pdbx_description
1 polymer ?
#
loop_
_entity_poly.entity_id
_entity_poly.type
_entity_poly.pdbx_seq_one_letter_code
_entity_poly.pdbx_strand_id
1 'polypeptide(L)'
;MLSGDDEDLLSDYFAKGIFMDSLHRLTIRSVKLYADGALGSRGAWLLKAYSDAPGKFGHNVRDMEALDKLTLAATQAGFQVCTHAIGDRGNREVLDMYARAFKIYPEKKVNSRYRIEHAQHISSQDLIRFKELGVIPAMQSIHMASDRPWAIDRLGQERIDEGAYVWQKLLEQGTPIVNGSDAPVAVSYTHLRAHET
;
A
#
# COMPACT_ATOMS: atom_id res chain seq x y z
N MET A 1 -12.45 -4.11 -5.73
CA MET A 1 -11.12 -4.13 -6.38
C MET A 1 -10.99 -5.44 -7.15
N LEU A 2 -10.34 -5.41 -8.32
CA LEU A 2 -9.98 -6.62 -9.08
C LEU A 2 -8.71 -7.22 -8.46
N SER A 3 -8.62 -8.56 -8.43
CA SER A 3 -7.38 -9.24 -8.02
C SER A 3 -6.31 -9.08 -9.10
N GLY A 4 -5.10 -8.69 -8.73
CA GLY A 4 -3.96 -8.65 -9.63
C GLY A 4 -3.42 -10.03 -10.02
N ASP A 5 -3.94 -11.10 -9.40
CA ASP A 5 -3.54 -12.48 -9.69
C ASP A 5 -4.41 -13.14 -10.77
N ASP A 6 -5.48 -12.49 -11.22
CA ASP A 6 -6.42 -12.99 -12.22
C ASP A 6 -6.23 -12.22 -13.54
N GLU A 7 -5.34 -12.74 -14.39
CA GLU A 7 -4.97 -12.10 -15.65
C GLU A 7 -6.13 -12.00 -16.64
N ASP A 8 -7.00 -13.03 -16.69
CA ASP A 8 -8.16 -13.05 -17.59
C ASP A 8 -9.16 -11.97 -17.17
N LEU A 9 -9.45 -11.89 -15.86
CA LEU A 9 -10.31 -10.87 -15.29
C LEU A 9 -9.76 -9.46 -15.54
N LEU A 10 -8.46 -9.25 -15.35
CA LEU A 10 -7.83 -7.96 -15.60
C LEU A 10 -7.90 -7.57 -17.07
N SER A 11 -7.58 -8.51 -17.99
CA SER A 11 -7.66 -8.27 -19.43
C SER A 11 -9.06 -7.85 -19.86
N ASP A 12 -10.09 -8.57 -19.37
CA ASP A 12 -11.49 -8.27 -19.66
C ASP A 12 -11.90 -6.86 -19.18
N TYR A 13 -11.55 -6.51 -17.94
CA TYR A 13 -11.88 -5.20 -17.39
C TYR A 13 -11.05 -4.05 -17.98
N PHE A 14 -9.78 -4.27 -18.32
CA PHE A 14 -8.98 -3.25 -18.96
C PHE A 14 -9.51 -2.91 -20.36
N ALA A 15 -10.06 -3.90 -21.06
CA ALA A 15 -10.73 -3.66 -22.35
C ALA A 15 -12.08 -2.95 -22.21
N LYS A 16 -12.87 -3.28 -21.17
CA LYS A 16 -14.20 -2.70 -20.91
C LYS A 16 -14.15 -1.33 -20.24
N GLY A 17 -13.06 -1.04 -19.52
CA GLY A 17 -12.93 0.15 -18.69
C GLY A 17 -13.59 0.04 -17.31
N ILE A 18 -13.60 1.17 -16.59
CA ILE A 18 -14.21 1.26 -15.26
C ILE A 18 -15.70 0.96 -15.34
N PHE A 19 -16.15 -0.01 -14.55
CA PHE A 19 -17.57 -0.33 -14.42
C PHE A 19 -18.22 0.50 -13.30
N MET A 20 -19.37 1.07 -13.59
CA MET A 20 -20.25 1.72 -12.62
C MET A 20 -21.68 1.22 -12.85
N ASP A 21 -22.28 0.64 -11.82
CA ASP A 21 -23.69 0.26 -11.85
C ASP A 21 -24.59 1.50 -12.02
N SER A 22 -25.66 1.36 -12.80
CA SER A 22 -26.59 2.45 -13.09
C SER A 22 -27.27 3.05 -11.86
N LEU A 23 -27.36 2.28 -10.77
CA LEU A 23 -27.89 2.73 -9.48
C LEU A 23 -26.79 3.21 -8.51
N HIS A 24 -25.55 3.32 -8.99
CA HIS A 24 -24.36 3.73 -8.21
C HIS A 24 -24.09 2.89 -6.95
N ARG A 25 -24.53 1.62 -6.92
CA ARG A 25 -24.32 0.70 -5.79
C ARG A 25 -23.02 -0.09 -5.88
N LEU A 26 -22.46 -0.22 -7.09
CA LEU A 26 -21.21 -0.91 -7.36
C LEU A 26 -20.36 -0.13 -8.34
N THR A 27 -19.11 0.10 -7.96
CA THR A 27 -18.08 0.63 -8.87
C THR A 27 -16.86 -0.30 -8.83
N ILE A 28 -16.42 -0.77 -10.00
CA ILE A 28 -15.20 -1.56 -10.17
C ILE A 28 -14.19 -0.68 -10.90
N ARG A 29 -13.24 -0.11 -10.12
CA ARG A 29 -12.31 0.89 -10.64
C ARG A 29 -10.86 0.70 -10.18
N SER A 30 -10.55 -0.33 -9.42
CA SER A 30 -9.22 -0.49 -8.84
C SER A 30 -8.71 -1.93 -8.92
N VAL A 31 -7.40 -2.06 -8.99
CA VAL A 31 -6.66 -3.33 -8.99
C VAL A 31 -5.89 -3.45 -7.68
N LYS A 32 -5.92 -4.62 -7.04
CA LYS A 32 -5.16 -4.95 -5.83
C LYS A 32 -3.92 -5.76 -6.19
N LEU A 33 -2.76 -5.25 -5.77
CA LEU A 33 -1.45 -5.88 -5.91
C LEU A 33 -0.81 -6.13 -4.55
N TYR A 34 0.22 -6.98 -4.50
CA TYR A 34 0.98 -7.30 -3.30
C TYR A 34 2.47 -7.22 -3.60
N ALA A 35 3.20 -6.33 -2.90
CA ALA A 35 4.65 -6.19 -3.06
C ALA A 35 5.42 -7.08 -2.06
N ASP A 36 4.99 -7.12 -0.81
CA ASP A 36 5.66 -7.88 0.25
C ASP A 36 4.67 -8.55 1.20
N GLY A 37 5.18 -9.15 2.27
CA GLY A 37 4.40 -9.83 3.29
C GLY A 37 4.28 -9.04 4.61
N ALA A 38 3.82 -9.72 5.68
CA ALA A 38 3.56 -9.11 6.98
C ALA A 38 4.84 -8.95 7.83
N LEU A 39 4.86 -7.92 8.69
CA LEU A 39 5.97 -7.65 9.60
C LEU A 39 6.18 -8.77 10.62
N GLY A 40 5.08 -9.27 11.20
CA GLY A 40 5.12 -10.31 12.25
C GLY A 40 5.79 -11.61 11.80
N SER A 41 5.49 -12.06 10.58
CA SER A 41 6.09 -13.26 9.96
C SER A 41 7.50 -13.03 9.40
N ARG A 42 8.04 -11.82 9.47
CA ARG A 42 9.27 -11.38 8.79
C ARG A 42 9.20 -11.48 7.27
N GLY A 43 7.99 -11.36 6.71
CA GLY A 43 7.73 -11.29 5.28
C GLY A 43 7.81 -9.86 4.72
N ALA A 44 7.62 -8.83 5.55
CA ALA A 44 7.76 -7.45 5.13
C ALA A 44 9.17 -7.17 4.62
N TRP A 45 9.28 -6.55 3.44
CA TRP A 45 10.56 -6.35 2.76
C TRP A 45 11.24 -5.08 3.23
N LEU A 46 12.39 -5.25 3.91
CA LEU A 46 13.11 -4.19 4.61
C LEU A 46 14.41 -3.81 3.90
N LEU A 47 14.81 -2.54 4.05
CA LEU A 47 16.11 -2.01 3.61
C LEU A 47 17.27 -2.51 4.50
N LYS A 48 17.02 -2.66 5.80
CA LYS A 48 17.97 -3.23 6.77
C LYS A 48 17.40 -4.54 7.31
N ALA A 49 18.27 -5.48 7.70
CA ALA A 49 17.83 -6.75 8.28
C ALA A 49 16.92 -6.56 9.50
N TYR A 50 16.06 -7.52 9.76
CA TYR A 50 15.28 -7.59 10.99
C TYR A 50 16.20 -7.56 12.20
N SER A 51 15.86 -6.82 13.25
CA SER A 51 16.68 -6.69 14.47
C SER A 51 16.81 -8.01 15.21
N ASP A 52 15.75 -8.81 15.21
CA ASP A 52 15.68 -10.12 15.85
C ASP A 52 16.02 -11.30 14.90
N ALA A 53 16.44 -11.00 13.67
CA ALA A 53 16.83 -12.00 12.69
C ALA A 53 17.91 -11.44 11.75
N PRO A 54 19.17 -11.34 12.21
CA PRO A 54 20.27 -10.83 11.41
C PRO A 54 20.40 -11.55 10.06
N GLY A 55 20.60 -10.79 9.00
CA GLY A 55 20.68 -11.30 7.62
C GLY A 55 19.35 -11.61 6.95
N LYS A 56 18.20 -11.49 7.65
CA LYS A 56 16.87 -11.58 7.04
C LYS A 56 16.32 -10.20 6.78
N PHE A 57 15.84 -9.98 5.54
CA PHE A 57 15.32 -8.70 5.06
C PHE A 57 13.85 -8.77 4.66
N GLY A 58 13.19 -9.93 4.84
CA GLY A 58 11.92 -10.19 4.17
C GLY A 58 12.13 -10.40 2.67
N HIS A 59 11.05 -10.31 1.91
CA HIS A 59 11.11 -10.54 0.46
C HIS A 59 9.89 -9.92 -0.24
N ASN A 60 10.04 -9.68 -1.54
CA ASN A 60 8.91 -9.45 -2.41
C ASN A 60 8.12 -10.76 -2.58
N VAL A 61 6.81 -10.69 -2.51
CA VAL A 61 5.93 -11.86 -2.72
C VAL A 61 5.60 -12.10 -4.19
N ARG A 62 5.91 -11.13 -5.02
CA ARG A 62 5.76 -11.19 -6.47
C ARG A 62 6.94 -10.54 -7.17
N ASP A 63 7.26 -11.00 -8.37
CA ASP A 63 8.28 -10.35 -9.19
C ASP A 63 7.92 -8.89 -9.45
N MET A 64 8.85 -7.98 -9.16
CA MET A 64 8.63 -6.55 -9.29
C MET A 64 8.48 -6.11 -10.76
N GLU A 65 9.10 -6.82 -11.70
CA GLU A 65 8.90 -6.54 -13.13
C GLU A 65 7.48 -6.89 -13.58
N ALA A 66 6.93 -8.00 -13.09
CA ALA A 66 5.54 -8.37 -13.34
C ALA A 66 4.56 -7.35 -12.74
N LEU A 67 4.82 -6.88 -11.51
CA LEU A 67 4.01 -5.84 -10.88
C LEU A 67 4.09 -4.50 -11.64
N ASP A 68 5.27 -4.14 -12.14
CA ASP A 68 5.46 -2.93 -12.95
C ASP A 68 4.64 -2.99 -14.25
N LYS A 69 4.68 -4.12 -14.97
CA LYS A 69 3.88 -4.34 -16.17
C LYS A 69 2.37 -4.23 -15.90
N LEU A 70 1.88 -4.85 -14.83
CA LEU A 70 0.48 -4.76 -14.42
C LEU A 70 0.09 -3.33 -14.04
N THR A 71 0.96 -2.63 -13.33
CA THR A 71 0.74 -1.22 -12.95
C THR A 71 0.64 -0.33 -14.18
N LEU A 72 1.52 -0.51 -15.17
CA LEU A 72 1.47 0.22 -16.43
C LEU A 72 0.18 -0.05 -17.20
N ALA A 73 -0.22 -1.32 -17.33
CA ALA A 73 -1.46 -1.70 -18.01
C ALA A 73 -2.70 -1.12 -17.30
N ALA A 74 -2.76 -1.20 -15.97
CA ALA A 74 -3.84 -0.61 -15.17
C ALA A 74 -3.88 0.92 -15.30
N THR A 75 -2.70 1.58 -15.31
CA THR A 75 -2.59 3.03 -15.51
C THR A 75 -3.13 3.44 -16.87
N GLN A 76 -2.69 2.76 -17.94
CA GLN A 76 -3.15 3.00 -19.30
C GLN A 76 -4.67 2.86 -19.41
N ALA A 77 -5.24 1.81 -18.82
CA ALA A 77 -6.67 1.56 -18.78
C ALA A 77 -7.45 2.50 -17.82
N GLY A 78 -6.78 3.37 -17.06
CA GLY A 78 -7.39 4.35 -16.16
C GLY A 78 -7.83 3.78 -14.80
N PHE A 79 -7.39 2.58 -14.43
CA PHE A 79 -7.69 1.98 -13.14
C PHE A 79 -6.78 2.51 -12.04
N GLN A 80 -7.34 2.66 -10.85
CA GLN A 80 -6.59 2.91 -9.63
C GLN A 80 -5.78 1.66 -9.26
N VAL A 81 -4.51 1.82 -8.92
CA VAL A 81 -3.69 0.74 -8.38
C VAL A 81 -3.58 0.88 -6.86
N CYS A 82 -3.81 -0.23 -6.15
CA CYS A 82 -3.77 -0.33 -4.70
C CYS A 82 -2.81 -1.47 -4.35
N THR A 83 -1.58 -1.15 -3.93
CA THR A 83 -0.55 -2.15 -3.67
C THR A 83 -0.29 -2.30 -2.18
N HIS A 84 -0.35 -3.53 -1.68
CA HIS A 84 0.09 -3.86 -0.32
C HIS A 84 1.61 -3.68 -0.23
N ALA A 85 2.06 -2.88 0.73
CA ALA A 85 3.46 -2.78 1.12
C ALA A 85 3.59 -2.40 2.60
N ILE A 86 4.24 -3.26 3.37
CA ILE A 86 4.45 -3.07 4.82
C ILE A 86 5.86 -2.61 5.12
N GLY A 87 6.88 -3.24 4.54
CA GLY A 87 8.29 -2.89 4.78
C GLY A 87 8.72 -1.62 4.05
N ASP A 88 9.77 -0.97 4.56
CA ASP A 88 10.30 0.27 4.00
C ASP A 88 10.89 0.07 2.59
N ARG A 89 11.48 -1.09 2.29
CA ARG A 89 11.88 -1.44 0.94
C ARG A 89 10.67 -1.70 0.04
N GLY A 90 9.68 -2.46 0.51
CA GLY A 90 8.44 -2.69 -0.22
C GLY A 90 7.75 -1.37 -0.62
N ASN A 91 7.62 -0.44 0.33
CA ASN A 91 7.08 0.90 0.07
C ASN A 91 7.89 1.68 -0.97
N ARG A 92 9.22 1.66 -0.87
CA ARG A 92 10.12 2.32 -1.84
C ARG A 92 9.93 1.80 -3.25
N GLU A 93 9.97 0.48 -3.42
CA GLU A 93 9.83 -0.17 -4.73
C GLU A 93 8.46 0.14 -5.37
N VAL A 94 7.39 0.18 -4.56
CA VAL A 94 6.05 0.57 -5.04
C VAL A 94 6.00 2.03 -5.43
N LEU A 95 6.60 2.93 -4.66
CA LEU A 95 6.68 4.36 -5.03
C LEU A 95 7.48 4.55 -6.32
N ASP A 96 8.56 3.80 -6.52
CA ASP A 96 9.34 3.82 -7.76
C ASP A 96 8.52 3.33 -8.96
N MET A 97 7.77 2.24 -8.78
CA MET A 97 6.85 1.69 -9.78
C MET A 97 5.77 2.71 -10.16
N TYR A 98 5.16 3.38 -9.19
CA TYR A 98 4.15 4.42 -9.45
C TYR A 98 4.75 5.66 -10.12
N ALA A 99 5.96 6.06 -9.72
CA ALA A 99 6.67 7.17 -10.37
C ALA A 99 6.95 6.88 -11.85
N ARG A 100 7.36 5.64 -12.19
CA ARG A 100 7.53 5.21 -13.59
C ARG A 100 6.23 5.28 -14.38
N ALA A 101 5.13 4.74 -13.81
CA ALA A 101 3.83 4.77 -14.45
C ALA A 101 3.35 6.22 -14.73
N PHE A 102 3.51 7.13 -13.77
CA PHE A 102 3.13 8.54 -13.94
C PHE A 102 4.07 9.32 -14.86
N LYS A 103 5.31 8.87 -15.03
CA LYS A 103 6.23 9.42 -16.02
C LYS A 103 5.79 9.05 -17.45
N ILE A 104 5.29 7.84 -17.64
CA ILE A 104 4.81 7.33 -18.96
C ILE A 104 3.42 7.89 -19.28
N TYR A 105 2.55 8.01 -18.28
CA TYR A 105 1.16 8.47 -18.42
C TYR A 105 0.88 9.67 -17.50
N PRO A 106 1.50 10.84 -17.71
CA PRO A 106 1.41 11.97 -16.80
C PRO A 106 -0.02 12.51 -16.65
N GLU A 107 -0.84 12.40 -17.68
CA GLU A 107 -2.25 12.82 -17.67
C GLU A 107 -3.11 11.95 -16.73
N LYS A 108 -2.69 10.74 -16.45
CA LYS A 108 -3.40 9.81 -15.55
C LYS A 108 -3.14 10.11 -14.08
N LYS A 109 -2.03 10.80 -13.75
CA LYS A 109 -1.61 11.05 -12.36
C LYS A 109 -2.68 11.80 -11.53
N VAL A 110 -3.28 12.84 -12.09
CA VAL A 110 -4.14 13.80 -11.36
C VAL A 110 -5.32 13.13 -10.64
N ASN A 111 -5.94 12.12 -11.26
CA ASN A 111 -7.12 11.44 -10.73
C ASN A 111 -6.88 9.96 -10.40
N SER A 112 -5.62 9.52 -10.40
CA SER A 112 -5.27 8.11 -10.21
C SER A 112 -5.66 7.61 -8.83
N ARG A 113 -5.47 8.44 -7.78
CA ARG A 113 -5.70 8.10 -6.37
C ARG A 113 -5.02 6.80 -5.97
N TYR A 114 -3.81 6.56 -6.49
CA TYR A 114 -3.05 5.36 -6.17
C TYR A 114 -2.83 5.25 -4.69
N ARG A 115 -2.89 4.01 -4.17
CA ARG A 115 -2.73 3.75 -2.75
C ARG A 115 -1.62 2.74 -2.51
N ILE A 116 -0.97 2.92 -1.37
CA ILE A 116 -0.21 1.85 -0.73
C ILE A 116 -0.99 1.41 0.49
N GLU A 117 -1.47 0.18 0.44
CA GLU A 117 -2.20 -0.45 1.54
C GLU A 117 -1.20 -0.83 2.64
N HIS A 118 -1.53 -0.54 3.85
CA HIS A 118 -0.75 -0.59 5.08
C HIS A 118 0.26 0.56 5.20
N ALA A 119 1.23 0.72 4.28
CA ALA A 119 2.27 1.74 4.40
C ALA A 119 2.81 1.82 5.84
N GLN A 120 3.06 0.64 6.45
CA GLN A 120 3.20 0.50 7.90
C GLN A 120 4.56 0.96 8.40
N HIS A 121 5.63 0.65 7.63
CA HIS A 121 6.99 1.10 7.90
C HIS A 121 7.55 1.75 6.64
N ILE A 122 7.86 3.05 6.73
CA ILE A 122 8.29 3.88 5.60
C ILE A 122 9.64 4.49 5.96
N SER A 123 10.61 4.42 5.06
CA SER A 123 11.87 5.15 5.23
C SER A 123 11.61 6.67 5.28
N SER A 124 12.29 7.37 6.18
CA SER A 124 12.18 8.84 6.30
C SER A 124 12.44 9.57 4.97
N GLN A 125 13.29 9.01 4.11
CA GLN A 125 13.59 9.54 2.78
C GLN A 125 12.41 9.43 1.80
N ASP A 126 11.51 8.47 2.02
CA ASP A 126 10.38 8.21 1.11
C ASP A 126 9.08 8.89 1.54
N LEU A 127 9.00 9.46 2.75
CA LEU A 127 7.78 10.09 3.27
C LEU A 127 7.26 11.19 2.33
N ILE A 128 8.12 12.09 1.89
CA ILE A 128 7.74 13.21 1.03
C ILE A 128 7.23 12.76 -0.34
N ARG A 129 7.68 11.60 -0.81
CA ARG A 129 7.31 11.05 -2.12
C ARG A 129 5.82 10.72 -2.23
N PHE A 130 5.17 10.37 -1.12
CA PHE A 130 3.72 10.16 -1.11
C PHE A 130 2.99 11.43 -1.57
N LYS A 131 3.37 12.59 -1.01
CA LYS A 131 2.81 13.88 -1.43
C LYS A 131 3.18 14.23 -2.88
N GLU A 132 4.45 14.11 -3.24
CA GLU A 132 4.95 14.49 -4.57
C GLU A 132 4.30 13.66 -5.68
N LEU A 133 4.08 12.38 -5.43
CA LEU A 133 3.42 11.48 -6.37
C LEU A 133 1.88 11.52 -6.28
N GLY A 134 1.32 12.09 -5.20
CA GLY A 134 -0.12 12.04 -4.94
C GLY A 134 -0.61 10.66 -4.55
N VAL A 135 0.26 9.83 -3.97
CA VAL A 135 -0.05 8.49 -3.50
C VAL A 135 -0.65 8.55 -2.10
N ILE A 136 -1.71 7.81 -1.87
CA ILE A 136 -2.46 7.82 -0.60
C ILE A 136 -2.03 6.61 0.23
N PRO A 137 -1.39 6.80 1.39
CA PRO A 137 -1.18 5.71 2.35
C PRO A 137 -2.52 5.32 2.98
N ALA A 138 -2.91 4.04 2.79
CA ALA A 138 -4.14 3.47 3.33
C ALA A 138 -3.79 2.64 4.57
N MET A 139 -3.75 3.31 5.71
CA MET A 139 -3.21 2.78 6.97
C MET A 139 -4.33 2.22 7.85
N GLN A 140 -3.93 1.40 8.84
CA GLN A 140 -4.85 0.82 9.81
C GLN A 140 -4.37 1.10 11.23
N SER A 141 -5.10 1.93 11.96
CA SER A 141 -4.76 2.27 13.35
C SER A 141 -4.82 1.07 14.28
N ILE A 142 -5.64 0.07 13.94
CA ILE A 142 -5.72 -1.17 14.71
C ILE A 142 -4.41 -1.96 14.68
N HIS A 143 -3.71 -2.00 13.55
CA HIS A 143 -2.40 -2.66 13.44
C HIS A 143 -1.37 -1.99 14.36
N MET A 144 -1.38 -0.66 14.49
CA MET A 144 -0.50 -0.02 15.46
C MET A 144 -0.78 -0.51 16.89
N ALA A 145 -2.06 -0.61 17.27
CA ALA A 145 -2.43 -1.03 18.60
C ALA A 145 -2.06 -2.49 18.90
N SER A 146 -2.25 -3.38 17.92
CA SER A 146 -1.97 -4.82 18.06
C SER A 146 -0.48 -5.17 17.91
N ASP A 147 0.24 -4.46 17.03
CA ASP A 147 1.56 -4.87 16.58
C ASP A 147 2.69 -4.16 17.32
N ARG A 148 2.46 -2.92 17.79
CA ARG A 148 3.49 -2.11 18.43
C ARG A 148 4.22 -2.81 19.59
N PRO A 149 3.57 -3.62 20.42
CA PRO A 149 4.26 -4.31 21.53
C PRO A 149 5.41 -5.24 21.06
N TRP A 150 5.31 -5.84 19.87
CA TRP A 150 6.31 -6.76 19.32
C TRP A 150 7.03 -6.20 18.08
N ALA A 151 6.53 -5.16 17.46
CA ALA A 151 7.15 -4.55 16.28
C ALA A 151 8.56 -4.01 16.60
N ILE A 152 8.79 -3.60 17.86
CA ILE A 152 10.10 -3.16 18.34
C ILE A 152 11.16 -4.27 18.24
N ASP A 153 10.80 -5.53 18.48
CA ASP A 153 11.71 -6.68 18.35
C ASP A 153 12.13 -6.87 16.87
N ARG A 154 11.19 -6.60 15.95
CA ARG A 154 11.41 -6.74 14.50
C ARG A 154 12.28 -5.63 13.92
N LEU A 155 12.02 -4.39 14.33
CA LEU A 155 12.61 -3.20 13.72
C LEU A 155 13.71 -2.54 14.58
N GLY A 156 13.64 -2.68 15.92
CA GLY A 156 14.39 -1.88 16.86
C GLY A 156 13.79 -0.49 17.06
N GLN A 157 14.11 0.15 18.19
CA GLN A 157 13.50 1.42 18.60
C GLN A 157 13.69 2.52 17.57
N GLU A 158 14.91 2.69 17.05
CA GLU A 158 15.24 3.72 16.06
C GLU A 158 14.29 3.70 14.85
N ARG A 159 14.11 2.51 14.24
CA ARG A 159 13.23 2.35 13.07
C ARG A 159 11.74 2.50 13.40
N ILE A 160 11.34 2.13 14.62
CA ILE A 160 9.98 2.39 15.10
C ILE A 160 9.73 3.91 15.14
N ASP A 161 10.62 4.69 15.71
CA ASP A 161 10.46 6.13 15.88
C ASP A 161 10.60 6.89 14.55
N GLU A 162 11.45 6.41 13.65
CA GLU A 162 11.69 7.05 12.38
C GLU A 162 10.57 6.81 11.36
N GLY A 163 10.07 5.59 11.24
CA GLY A 163 9.31 5.18 10.07
C GLY A 163 8.10 4.30 10.29
N ALA A 164 7.85 3.76 11.50
CA ALA A 164 6.69 2.91 11.74
C ALA A 164 5.49 3.73 12.21
N TYR A 165 4.33 3.49 11.58
CA TYR A 165 3.05 4.15 11.94
C TYR A 165 3.14 5.70 11.93
N VAL A 166 3.78 6.27 10.95
CA VAL A 166 4.17 7.70 10.89
C VAL A 166 3.06 8.62 10.35
N TRP A 167 1.82 8.41 10.75
CA TRP A 167 0.65 9.15 10.25
C TRP A 167 0.78 10.65 10.44
N GLN A 168 1.23 11.08 11.62
CA GLN A 168 1.41 12.49 11.91
C GLN A 168 2.42 13.14 10.96
N LYS A 169 3.57 12.50 10.74
CA LYS A 169 4.60 13.01 9.81
C LYS A 169 4.06 13.15 8.39
N LEU A 170 3.24 12.20 7.92
CA LEU A 170 2.61 12.27 6.60
C LEU A 170 1.59 13.42 6.52
N LEU A 171 0.75 13.59 7.55
CA LEU A 171 -0.22 14.68 7.61
C LEU A 171 0.46 16.06 7.67
N GLU A 172 1.52 16.22 8.46
CA GLU A 172 2.31 17.47 8.57
C GLU A 172 2.95 17.85 7.22
N GLN A 173 3.29 16.88 6.40
CA GLN A 173 3.77 17.13 5.04
C GLN A 173 2.62 17.43 4.05
N GLY A 174 1.37 17.32 4.47
CA GLY A 174 0.19 17.54 3.63
C GLY A 174 -0.16 16.35 2.74
N THR A 175 0.24 15.13 3.12
CA THR A 175 -0.17 13.88 2.46
C THR A 175 -1.54 13.47 2.98
N PRO A 176 -2.56 13.30 2.13
CA PRO A 176 -3.83 12.75 2.56
C PRO A 176 -3.66 11.28 2.93
N ILE A 177 -4.20 10.87 4.07
CA ILE A 177 -4.20 9.48 4.50
C ILE A 177 -5.64 8.96 4.57
N VAL A 178 -5.80 7.63 4.40
CA VAL A 178 -7.06 6.95 4.67
C VAL A 178 -6.84 5.88 5.74
N ASN A 179 -7.83 5.67 6.60
CA ASN A 179 -7.79 4.67 7.64
C ASN A 179 -8.85 3.60 7.40
N GLY A 180 -8.50 2.36 7.62
CA GLY A 180 -9.38 1.19 7.51
C GLY A 180 -9.16 0.20 8.64
N SER A 181 -9.95 -0.87 8.66
CA SER A 181 -9.83 -1.94 9.67
C SER A 181 -9.04 -3.15 9.18
N ASP A 182 -8.88 -3.30 7.85
CA ASP A 182 -8.36 -4.51 7.23
C ASP A 182 -9.16 -5.77 7.63
N ALA A 183 -10.49 -5.60 7.77
CA ALA A 183 -11.37 -6.72 8.10
C ALA A 183 -11.34 -7.80 6.99
N PRO A 184 -11.27 -9.09 7.35
CA PRO A 184 -11.36 -9.68 8.70
C PRO A 184 -9.98 -9.92 9.37
N VAL A 185 -8.86 -9.45 8.81
CA VAL A 185 -7.51 -9.76 9.29
C VAL A 185 -7.25 -9.19 10.68
N ALA A 186 -7.65 -7.95 10.95
CA ALA A 186 -7.40 -7.27 12.22
C ALA A 186 -8.66 -7.09 13.08
N VAL A 187 -9.71 -7.87 12.88
CA VAL A 187 -11.00 -7.52 13.43
C VAL A 187 -11.46 -8.31 14.61
N SER A 188 -11.61 -7.62 15.71
CA SER A 188 -12.65 -7.99 16.67
C SER A 188 -13.77 -6.93 16.79
N TYR A 189 -13.60 -5.72 16.23
CA TYR A 189 -14.42 -4.57 16.65
C TYR A 189 -14.82 -3.58 15.55
N THR A 190 -15.05 -4.00 14.30
CA THR A 190 -15.53 -3.08 13.25
C THR A 190 -16.86 -2.42 13.58
N HIS A 191 -17.73 -3.10 14.31
CA HIS A 191 -19.02 -2.56 14.75
C HIS A 191 -18.90 -1.46 15.81
N LEU A 192 -17.84 -1.45 16.63
CA LEU A 192 -17.62 -0.39 17.62
C LEU A 192 -17.17 0.92 16.99
N ARG A 193 -16.41 0.86 15.89
CA ARG A 193 -15.97 2.06 15.19
C ARG A 193 -17.06 2.80 14.43
N ALA A 194 -18.14 2.12 14.05
CA ALA A 194 -19.29 2.75 13.41
C ALA A 194 -20.10 3.65 14.36
N HIS A 195 -19.87 3.56 15.66
CA HIS A 195 -20.56 4.34 16.70
C HIS A 195 -19.74 5.48 17.29
N GLU A 196 -18.45 5.61 16.90
CA GLU A 196 -17.54 6.64 17.41
C GLU A 196 -17.36 7.84 16.45
N THR A 197 -18.04 7.81 15.30
CA THR A 197 -18.10 8.91 14.33
C THR A 197 -19.49 9.50 14.27
#